data_f2b4d9f73c1bab68b13620aecccf95ff
#
_entry.id   f2b4d9f73c1bab68b13620aecccf95ff
#
_cell.length_a   1.000
_cell.length_b   1.000
_cell.length_c   1.000
_cell.angle_alpha   90.00
_cell.angle_beta   90.00
_cell.angle_gamma   90.00
#
_symmetry.space_group_name_H-M   'P 1'
#
loop_
_entity.id
_entity.type
_entity.pdbx_description
1 polymer ?
#
loop_
_entity_poly.entity_id
_entity_poly.type
_entity_poly.pdbx_seq_one_letter_code
_entity_poly.pdbx_strand_id
1 'polypeptide(L)'
;MPDDAPADGEGAPVGRRIFLGLLGVGGLGIAFGSKLQNALANALGPLEERDPTGLLGLLPLGDTFRFYSVTGGVPDEDATDYKLAISGLVGQPTTYTLDDLRAMPQIDIVRDFQCVTGWRVPQVHWRGVQLSHLLDLAGPTSEATALRLTSFDGTYTESLTLDQARLPDVIVALDMLGGPVTHNHGGPVRLYVAPMYGYKSVKWLNGIELTADVIPGYWEHRGYSIDGFVGKSNGRSDEPTD
;
A
#
# COMPACT_ATOMS: atom_id res chain seq x y z
N MET A 1 -24.04 8.88 -51.15
CA MET A 1 -23.27 9.26 -49.95
C MET A 1 -22.94 7.98 -49.24
N PRO A 2 -21.72 7.50 -49.25
CA PRO A 2 -21.30 6.33 -48.45
C PRO A 2 -20.84 6.80 -47.06
N ASP A 3 -21.29 6.03 -46.07
CA ASP A 3 -20.90 6.05 -44.65
C ASP A 3 -19.41 5.74 -44.50
N ASP A 4 -18.65 6.67 -43.96
CA ASP A 4 -17.31 6.42 -43.43
C ASP A 4 -17.42 6.12 -41.92
N ALA A 5 -17.45 4.85 -41.59
CA ALA A 5 -17.17 4.37 -40.24
C ALA A 5 -15.64 4.42 -39.98
N PRO A 6 -15.17 4.92 -38.82
CA PRO A 6 -13.75 4.86 -38.51
C PRO A 6 -13.30 3.42 -38.23
N ALA A 7 -12.21 3.02 -38.88
CA ALA A 7 -11.57 1.74 -38.72
C ALA A 7 -11.12 1.51 -37.27
N ASP A 8 -11.47 0.35 -36.72
CA ASP A 8 -11.00 -0.18 -35.46
C ASP A 8 -9.46 -0.22 -35.45
N GLY A 9 -8.86 0.54 -34.52
CA GLY A 9 -7.42 0.52 -34.29
C GLY A 9 -7.00 -0.84 -33.74
N GLU A 10 -6.45 -1.70 -34.58
CA GLU A 10 -5.73 -2.89 -34.17
C GLU A 10 -4.57 -2.46 -33.26
N GLY A 11 -4.66 -2.80 -31.97
CA GLY A 11 -3.55 -2.68 -31.05
C GLY A 11 -2.35 -3.42 -31.59
N ALA A 12 -1.21 -2.74 -31.69
CA ALA A 12 0.02 -3.32 -32.20
C ALA A 12 0.32 -4.62 -31.41
N PRO A 13 0.57 -5.77 -32.09
CA PRO A 13 0.86 -7.00 -31.41
C PRO A 13 2.14 -6.83 -30.59
N VAL A 14 2.04 -6.85 -29.28
CA VAL A 14 3.19 -6.96 -28.36
C VAL A 14 3.94 -8.20 -28.80
N GLY A 15 5.05 -7.99 -29.53
CA GLY A 15 5.64 -9.02 -30.36
C GLY A 15 6.04 -10.24 -29.52
N ARG A 16 5.85 -11.45 -30.09
CA ARG A 16 6.33 -12.76 -29.61
C ARG A 16 7.75 -12.68 -29.00
N ARG A 17 8.59 -11.75 -29.48
CA ARG A 17 9.95 -11.52 -29.00
C ARG A 17 10.00 -10.95 -27.57
N ILE A 18 9.06 -10.07 -27.18
CA ILE A 18 8.97 -9.52 -25.82
C ILE A 18 8.45 -10.60 -24.87
N PHE A 19 7.43 -11.37 -25.30
CA PHE A 19 6.90 -12.48 -24.50
C PHE A 19 7.95 -13.59 -24.28
N LEU A 20 8.70 -13.97 -25.31
CA LEU A 20 9.79 -14.95 -25.21
C LEU A 20 10.98 -14.40 -24.42
N GLY A 21 11.24 -13.10 -24.49
CA GLY A 21 12.24 -12.44 -23.64
C GLY A 21 11.88 -12.48 -22.16
N LEU A 22 10.63 -12.23 -21.81
CA LEU A 22 10.13 -12.33 -20.43
C LEU A 22 10.14 -13.76 -19.89
N LEU A 23 9.82 -14.76 -20.71
CA LEU A 23 9.96 -16.18 -20.36
C LEU A 23 11.43 -16.59 -20.17
N GLY A 24 12.33 -16.05 -20.97
CA GLY A 24 13.79 -16.29 -20.83
C GLY A 24 14.35 -15.71 -19.53
N VAL A 25 13.95 -14.49 -19.15
CA VAL A 25 14.36 -13.84 -17.90
C VAL A 25 13.77 -14.56 -16.68
N GLY A 26 12.51 -15.01 -16.75
CA GLY A 26 11.89 -15.82 -15.70
C GLY A 26 12.60 -17.18 -15.50
N GLY A 27 12.96 -17.85 -16.61
CA GLY A 27 13.70 -19.11 -16.59
C GLY A 27 15.13 -18.99 -16.04
N LEU A 28 15.81 -17.89 -16.34
CA LEU A 28 17.15 -17.58 -15.78
C LEU A 28 17.05 -17.27 -14.28
N GLY A 29 16.02 -16.59 -13.82
CA GLY A 29 15.77 -16.32 -12.40
C GLY A 29 15.61 -17.59 -11.57
N ILE A 30 14.92 -18.60 -12.12
CA ILE A 30 14.76 -19.93 -11.49
C ILE A 30 16.11 -20.70 -11.46
N ALA A 31 16.93 -20.55 -12.50
CA ALA A 31 18.19 -21.31 -12.65
C ALA A 31 19.36 -20.72 -11.85
N PHE A 32 19.43 -19.41 -11.65
CA PHE A 32 20.58 -18.71 -11.06
C PHE A 32 20.33 -18.08 -9.68
N GLY A 33 19.11 -18.22 -9.13
CA GLY A 33 18.76 -17.88 -7.75
C GLY A 33 18.73 -16.38 -7.42
N SER A 34 18.51 -16.07 -6.14
CA SER A 34 18.27 -14.72 -5.60
C SER A 34 19.40 -13.70 -5.90
N LYS A 35 20.65 -14.13 -6.07
CA LYS A 35 21.77 -13.22 -6.33
C LYS A 35 21.72 -12.53 -7.69
N LEU A 36 21.23 -13.23 -8.74
CA LEU A 36 21.04 -12.63 -10.06
C LEU A 36 19.82 -11.71 -10.06
N GLN A 37 18.75 -12.11 -9.37
CA GLN A 37 17.55 -11.29 -9.20
C GLN A 37 17.87 -9.97 -8.50
N ASN A 38 18.65 -10.01 -7.42
CA ASN A 38 19.07 -8.81 -6.68
C ASN A 38 20.01 -7.91 -7.50
N ALA A 39 20.93 -8.48 -8.28
CA ALA A 39 21.78 -7.70 -9.16
C ALA A 39 21.01 -6.99 -10.27
N LEU A 40 20.00 -7.66 -10.85
CA LEU A 40 19.10 -7.07 -11.85
C LEU A 40 18.19 -6.01 -11.23
N ALA A 41 17.64 -6.23 -10.03
CA ALA A 41 16.83 -5.26 -9.31
C ALA A 41 17.63 -3.98 -9.00
N ASN A 42 18.86 -4.11 -8.52
CA ASN A 42 19.72 -2.96 -8.24
C ASN A 42 20.11 -2.19 -9.52
N ALA A 43 20.24 -2.88 -10.65
CA ALA A 43 20.56 -2.23 -11.94
C ALA A 43 19.34 -1.53 -12.58
N LEU A 44 18.13 -2.05 -12.34
CA LEU A 44 16.89 -1.56 -12.93
C LEU A 44 16.10 -0.62 -12.01
N GLY A 45 16.38 -0.62 -10.71
CA GLY A 45 15.70 0.25 -9.73
C GLY A 45 15.64 1.73 -10.12
N PRO A 46 16.74 2.36 -10.59
CA PRO A 46 16.70 3.74 -11.05
C PRO A 46 15.86 3.97 -12.31
N LEU A 47 15.54 2.91 -13.07
CA LEU A 47 14.68 2.96 -14.26
C LEU A 47 13.21 2.77 -13.87
N GLU A 48 12.93 2.03 -12.82
CA GLU A 48 11.59 1.83 -12.27
C GLU A 48 10.97 3.14 -11.78
N GLU A 49 11.77 4.01 -11.15
CA GLU A 49 11.35 5.36 -10.72
C GLU A 49 10.95 6.28 -11.89
N ARG A 50 11.35 5.95 -13.12
CA ARG A 50 11.09 6.72 -14.34
C ARG A 50 10.20 5.98 -15.34
N ASP A 51 9.62 4.83 -14.95
CA ASP A 51 8.77 4.04 -15.85
C ASP A 51 7.31 4.55 -15.85
N PRO A 52 6.91 5.39 -16.82
CA PRO A 52 5.54 5.88 -16.90
C PRO A 52 4.54 4.80 -17.31
N THR A 53 5.02 3.62 -17.71
CA THR A 53 4.18 2.50 -18.17
C THR A 53 3.88 1.47 -17.10
N GLY A 54 4.63 1.48 -15.98
CA GLY A 54 4.51 0.49 -14.90
C GLY A 54 4.89 -0.94 -15.31
N LEU A 55 5.43 -1.15 -16.51
CA LEU A 55 5.77 -2.48 -17.03
C LEU A 55 6.95 -3.11 -16.29
N LEU A 56 7.89 -2.31 -15.80
CA LEU A 56 9.01 -2.80 -15.01
C LEU A 56 8.56 -3.38 -13.68
N GLY A 57 7.50 -2.83 -13.07
CA GLY A 57 6.89 -3.35 -11.84
C GLY A 57 6.23 -4.74 -11.98
N LEU A 58 6.06 -5.25 -13.20
CA LEU A 58 5.56 -6.60 -13.47
C LEU A 58 6.67 -7.66 -13.45
N LEU A 59 7.93 -7.25 -13.45
CA LEU A 59 9.05 -8.19 -13.40
C LEU A 59 9.25 -8.67 -11.94
N PRO A 60 9.36 -9.97 -11.66
CA PRO A 60 9.60 -10.51 -10.32
C PRO A 60 11.08 -10.31 -9.91
N LEU A 61 11.51 -9.06 -9.78
CA LEU A 61 12.90 -8.70 -9.51
C LEU A 61 13.07 -8.23 -8.06
N GLY A 62 13.70 -9.06 -7.22
CA GLY A 62 14.29 -8.70 -5.94
C GLY A 62 13.30 -8.45 -4.77
N ASP A 63 13.92 -8.12 -3.63
CA ASP A 63 13.28 -7.81 -2.34
C ASP A 63 13.06 -6.29 -2.17
N THR A 64 12.81 -5.57 -3.27
CA THR A 64 12.59 -4.12 -3.28
C THR A 64 11.13 -3.78 -3.43
N PHE A 65 10.73 -2.61 -2.89
CA PHE A 65 9.38 -2.11 -3.07
C PHE A 65 9.07 -1.84 -4.53
N ARG A 66 7.85 -2.20 -4.93
CA ARG A 66 7.30 -1.85 -6.23
C ARG A 66 6.32 -0.70 -6.06
N PHE A 67 6.42 0.28 -6.95
CA PHE A 67 5.45 1.36 -6.98
C PHE A 67 4.13 0.84 -7.57
N TYR A 68 3.05 1.16 -6.89
CA TYR A 68 1.70 0.93 -7.38
C TYR A 68 0.77 2.05 -6.93
N SER A 69 -0.01 2.59 -7.85
CA SER A 69 -1.06 3.57 -7.59
C SER A 69 -2.31 3.20 -8.39
N VAL A 70 -3.47 3.29 -7.77
CA VAL A 70 -4.75 3.01 -8.43
C VAL A 70 -5.15 4.12 -9.41
N THR A 71 -4.58 5.31 -9.25
CA THR A 71 -4.80 6.47 -10.13
C THR A 71 -3.75 6.59 -11.23
N GLY A 72 -2.72 5.72 -11.23
CA GLY A 72 -1.62 5.76 -12.19
C GLY A 72 -0.63 6.90 -11.97
N GLY A 73 -0.74 7.65 -10.87
CA GLY A 73 0.13 8.77 -10.51
C GLY A 73 0.51 8.77 -9.04
N VAL A 74 1.42 9.67 -8.69
CA VAL A 74 1.76 10.00 -7.29
C VAL A 74 1.03 11.30 -6.98
N PRO A 75 0.13 11.32 -5.98
CA PRO A 75 -0.47 12.57 -5.53
C PRO A 75 0.61 13.50 -5.00
N ASP A 76 0.50 14.78 -5.34
CA ASP A 76 1.41 15.83 -4.87
C ASP A 76 0.73 16.58 -3.73
N GLU A 77 1.10 16.24 -2.49
CA GLU A 77 0.64 16.90 -1.28
C GLU A 77 1.86 17.38 -0.51
N ASP A 78 1.96 18.68 -0.29
CA ASP A 78 3.05 19.23 0.50
C ASP A 78 2.93 18.78 1.96
N ALA A 79 4.03 18.33 2.55
CA ALA A 79 4.07 17.89 3.94
C ALA A 79 3.62 18.99 4.93
N THR A 80 3.78 20.26 4.55
CA THR A 80 3.33 21.41 5.37
C THR A 80 1.83 21.60 5.39
N ASP A 81 1.14 21.18 4.33
CA ASP A 81 -0.32 21.28 4.20
C ASP A 81 -1.05 19.99 4.62
N TYR A 82 -0.28 18.93 4.88
CA TYR A 82 -0.81 17.62 5.25
C TYR A 82 -1.68 17.66 6.51
N LYS A 83 -2.82 16.96 6.42
CA LYS A 83 -3.77 16.79 7.53
C LYS A 83 -4.33 15.36 7.56
N LEU A 84 -4.37 14.78 8.75
CA LEU A 84 -5.05 13.54 9.04
C LEU A 84 -6.32 13.83 9.85
N ALA A 85 -7.49 13.58 9.28
CA ALA A 85 -8.77 13.75 9.97
C ALA A 85 -9.19 12.43 10.63
N ILE A 86 -9.61 12.50 11.91
CA ILE A 86 -10.28 11.41 12.62
C ILE A 86 -11.71 11.84 12.90
N SER A 87 -12.69 11.05 12.46
CA SER A 87 -14.11 11.42 12.44
C SER A 87 -15.03 10.21 12.59
N GLY A 88 -16.32 10.41 12.40
CA GLY A 88 -17.34 9.37 12.49
C GLY A 88 -17.80 9.11 13.94
N LEU A 89 -17.92 7.85 14.33
CA LEU A 89 -18.41 7.42 15.65
C LEU A 89 -17.33 7.58 16.74
N VAL A 90 -16.94 8.83 17.00
CA VAL A 90 -15.93 9.21 18.01
C VAL A 90 -16.48 10.30 18.91
N GLY A 91 -16.03 10.31 20.18
CA GLY A 91 -16.35 11.37 21.13
C GLY A 91 -15.62 12.68 20.86
N GLN A 92 -14.44 12.64 20.23
CA GLN A 92 -13.57 13.77 19.97
C GLN A 92 -13.03 13.76 18.53
N PRO A 93 -13.82 14.21 17.54
CA PRO A 93 -13.32 14.39 16.18
C PRO A 93 -12.13 15.38 16.19
N THR A 94 -11.05 15.00 15.49
CA THR A 94 -9.79 15.76 15.52
C THR A 94 -9.11 15.74 14.18
N THR A 95 -8.35 16.78 13.88
CA THR A 95 -7.48 16.84 12.71
C THR A 95 -6.05 17.10 13.18
N TYR A 96 -5.12 16.26 12.76
CA TYR A 96 -3.71 16.34 13.09
C TYR A 96 -2.89 16.81 11.89
N THR A 97 -1.95 17.71 12.13
CA THR A 97 -0.89 18.05 11.18
C THR A 97 0.21 16.98 11.24
N LEU A 98 1.15 17.02 10.29
CA LEU A 98 2.33 16.14 10.33
C LEU A 98 3.16 16.40 11.61
N ASP A 99 3.30 17.66 12.03
CA ASP A 99 4.04 18.04 13.24
C ASP A 99 3.35 17.51 14.51
N ASP A 100 2.02 17.56 14.58
CA ASP A 100 1.27 16.97 15.70
C ASP A 100 1.55 15.47 15.80
N LEU A 101 1.49 14.74 14.66
CA LEU A 101 1.79 13.31 14.63
C LEU A 101 3.24 13.02 15.05
N ARG A 102 4.21 13.82 14.59
CA ARG A 102 5.62 13.67 14.97
C ARG A 102 5.89 13.95 16.45
N ALA A 103 5.08 14.80 17.09
CA ALA A 103 5.17 15.12 18.52
C ALA A 103 4.57 14.02 19.43
N MET A 104 3.76 13.11 18.89
CA MET A 104 3.16 12.00 19.65
C MET A 104 4.20 10.91 19.98
N PRO A 105 3.89 10.01 20.94
CA PRO A 105 4.71 8.84 21.19
C PRO A 105 4.89 8.00 19.92
N GLN A 106 6.14 7.78 19.52
CA GLN A 106 6.51 6.99 18.35
C GLN A 106 6.93 5.58 18.77
N ILE A 107 6.62 4.60 17.94
CA ILE A 107 7.20 3.26 18.04
C ILE A 107 8.01 2.94 16.80
N ASP A 108 9.06 2.15 16.99
CA ASP A 108 9.88 1.58 15.93
C ASP A 108 9.56 0.08 15.84
N ILE A 109 9.24 -0.38 14.64
CA ILE A 109 9.01 -1.81 14.37
C ILE A 109 9.80 -2.24 13.14
N VAL A 110 10.25 -3.48 13.14
CA VAL A 110 10.87 -4.13 11.98
C VAL A 110 9.96 -5.25 11.54
N ARG A 111 9.36 -5.12 10.38
CA ARG A 111 8.38 -6.09 9.86
C ARG A 111 8.49 -6.17 8.35
N ASP A 112 8.11 -7.31 7.81
CA ASP A 112 8.07 -7.53 6.38
C ASP A 112 6.87 -6.86 5.73
N PHE A 113 7.02 -6.40 4.52
CA PHE A 113 5.90 -5.95 3.70
C PHE A 113 5.55 -7.01 2.67
N GLN A 114 4.34 -7.56 2.75
CA GLN A 114 3.87 -8.62 1.85
C GLN A 114 2.79 -8.10 0.90
N CYS A 115 3.03 -8.19 -0.40
CA CYS A 115 2.01 -7.89 -1.41
C CYS A 115 1.17 -9.14 -1.70
N VAL A 116 -0.14 -8.94 -1.92
CA VAL A 116 -1.07 -10.02 -2.31
C VAL A 116 -0.69 -10.68 -3.63
N THR A 117 0.09 -10.01 -4.48
CA THR A 117 0.59 -10.57 -5.76
C THR A 117 1.79 -11.50 -5.59
N GLY A 118 2.31 -11.66 -4.35
CA GLY A 118 3.31 -12.66 -3.99
C GLY A 118 4.74 -12.13 -3.85
N TRP A 119 5.00 -10.82 -4.00
CA TRP A 119 6.31 -10.27 -3.65
C TRP A 119 6.35 -9.77 -2.21
N ARG A 120 7.52 -9.81 -1.60
CA ARG A 120 7.76 -9.48 -0.20
C ARG A 120 9.01 -8.61 -0.08
N VAL A 121 8.99 -7.64 0.80
CA VAL A 121 10.18 -6.89 1.22
C VAL A 121 10.43 -7.21 2.68
N PRO A 122 11.51 -7.96 2.99
CA PRO A 122 11.79 -8.37 4.35
C PRO A 122 12.41 -7.26 5.17
N GLN A 123 12.22 -7.32 6.49
CA GLN A 123 12.92 -6.52 7.50
C GLN A 123 12.83 -5.01 7.25
N VAL A 124 11.66 -4.52 6.87
CA VAL A 124 11.44 -3.08 6.68
C VAL A 124 11.37 -2.40 8.05
N HIS A 125 12.20 -1.38 8.23
CA HIS A 125 12.16 -0.52 9.40
C HIS A 125 11.08 0.53 9.22
N TRP A 126 10.12 0.53 10.13
CA TRP A 126 9.02 1.48 10.19
C TRP A 126 9.06 2.25 11.50
N ARG A 127 8.69 3.53 11.45
CA ARG A 127 8.50 4.35 12.64
C ARG A 127 7.23 5.19 12.49
N GLY A 128 6.46 5.31 13.56
CA GLY A 128 5.24 6.09 13.55
C GLY A 128 4.43 5.98 14.83
N VAL A 129 3.21 6.49 14.78
CA VAL A 129 2.26 6.47 15.90
C VAL A 129 1.43 5.19 15.81
N GLN A 130 1.28 4.45 16.93
CA GLN A 130 0.33 3.33 16.95
C GLN A 130 -1.08 3.82 16.63
N LEU A 131 -1.78 3.11 15.76
CA LEU A 131 -3.16 3.47 15.43
C LEU A 131 -4.06 3.42 16.68
N SER A 132 -3.85 2.44 17.57
CA SER A 132 -4.59 2.34 18.84
C SER A 132 -4.46 3.59 19.70
N HIS A 133 -3.29 4.24 19.73
CA HIS A 133 -3.10 5.50 20.47
C HIS A 133 -3.99 6.63 19.92
N LEU A 134 -4.06 6.78 18.59
CA LEU A 134 -4.95 7.77 17.96
C LEU A 134 -6.42 7.47 18.24
N LEU A 135 -6.80 6.19 18.23
CA LEU A 135 -8.16 5.77 18.55
C LEU A 135 -8.52 6.07 20.00
N ASP A 136 -7.58 5.84 20.94
CA ASP A 136 -7.81 6.15 22.37
C ASP A 136 -8.02 7.64 22.60
N LEU A 137 -7.26 8.50 21.88
CA LEU A 137 -7.47 9.96 21.90
C LEU A 137 -8.81 10.39 21.31
N ALA A 138 -9.25 9.74 20.24
CA ALA A 138 -10.52 10.06 19.58
C ALA A 138 -11.74 9.57 20.38
N GLY A 139 -11.59 8.56 21.22
CA GLY A 139 -12.65 8.00 22.05
C GLY A 139 -13.78 7.37 21.23
N PRO A 140 -13.59 6.18 20.64
CA PRO A 140 -14.65 5.48 19.90
C PRO A 140 -15.92 5.35 20.73
N THR A 141 -17.08 5.61 20.13
CA THR A 141 -18.37 5.34 20.78
C THR A 141 -18.64 3.84 20.86
N SER A 142 -19.59 3.42 21.67
CA SER A 142 -19.98 2.00 21.78
C SER A 142 -20.56 1.41 20.49
N GLU A 143 -20.93 2.25 19.53
CA GLU A 143 -21.45 1.85 18.23
C GLU A 143 -20.35 1.63 17.19
N ALA A 144 -19.13 2.12 17.45
CA ALA A 144 -18.01 1.98 16.54
C ALA A 144 -17.49 0.53 16.56
N THR A 145 -17.56 -0.16 15.43
CA THR A 145 -17.02 -1.52 15.27
C THR A 145 -15.93 -1.62 14.21
N ALA A 146 -15.81 -0.61 13.35
CA ALA A 146 -14.90 -0.60 12.21
C ALA A 146 -14.37 0.82 11.92
N LEU A 147 -13.39 0.86 11.02
CA LEU A 147 -12.81 2.07 10.48
C LEU A 147 -12.92 2.04 8.95
N ARG A 148 -13.27 3.17 8.38
CA ARG A 148 -13.05 3.48 6.97
C ARG A 148 -11.84 4.40 6.85
N LEU A 149 -10.91 4.03 5.99
CA LEU A 149 -9.67 4.73 5.75
C LEU A 149 -9.68 5.35 4.35
N THR A 150 -9.21 6.57 4.24
CA THR A 150 -9.17 7.31 2.96
C THR A 150 -7.77 7.79 2.65
N SER A 151 -7.50 7.91 1.35
CA SER A 151 -6.27 8.43 0.78
C SER A 151 -6.51 9.78 0.13
N PHE A 152 -5.56 10.70 0.20
CA PHE A 152 -5.66 11.97 -0.51
C PHE A 152 -5.45 11.85 -2.03
N ASP A 153 -5.25 10.63 -2.57
CA ASP A 153 -5.37 10.38 -4.00
C ASP A 153 -6.83 10.48 -4.51
N GLY A 154 -7.79 10.64 -3.58
CA GLY A 154 -9.21 10.81 -3.85
C GLY A 154 -9.94 9.55 -4.31
N THR A 155 -9.25 8.42 -4.42
CA THR A 155 -9.79 7.16 -4.98
C THR A 155 -9.64 5.98 -4.04
N TYR A 156 -8.46 5.81 -3.42
CA TYR A 156 -8.20 4.64 -2.60
C TYR A 156 -8.90 4.73 -1.25
N THR A 157 -9.61 3.67 -0.92
CA THR A 157 -10.24 3.48 0.40
C THR A 157 -9.95 2.08 0.90
N GLU A 158 -9.97 1.92 2.21
CA GLU A 158 -9.77 0.63 2.88
C GLU A 158 -10.60 0.58 4.17
N SER A 159 -10.77 -0.59 4.74
CA SER A 159 -11.41 -0.75 6.04
C SER A 159 -10.68 -1.74 6.93
N LEU A 160 -10.79 -1.53 8.22
CA LEU A 160 -10.38 -2.45 9.28
C LEU A 160 -11.51 -2.59 10.28
N THR A 161 -11.64 -3.74 10.93
CA THR A 161 -12.41 -3.81 12.16
C THR A 161 -11.69 -3.05 13.26
N LEU A 162 -12.39 -2.63 14.30
CA LEU A 162 -11.79 -1.94 15.44
C LEU A 162 -10.72 -2.83 16.14
N ASP A 163 -10.95 -4.14 16.20
CA ASP A 163 -9.99 -5.11 16.76
C ASP A 163 -8.73 -5.20 15.88
N GLN A 164 -8.87 -5.24 14.56
CA GLN A 164 -7.73 -5.22 13.65
C GLN A 164 -6.92 -3.94 13.77
N ALA A 165 -7.58 -2.79 13.88
CA ALA A 165 -6.95 -1.48 14.03
C ALA A 165 -6.17 -1.33 15.35
N ARG A 166 -6.51 -2.13 16.36
CA ARG A 166 -5.86 -2.14 17.69
C ARG A 166 -4.72 -3.14 17.82
N LEU A 167 -4.40 -3.89 16.76
CA LEU A 167 -3.24 -4.78 16.78
C LEU A 167 -1.95 -3.96 17.03
N PRO A 168 -0.98 -4.50 17.78
CA PRO A 168 0.21 -3.75 18.21
C PRO A 168 1.07 -3.26 17.04
N ASP A 169 1.07 -3.98 15.93
CA ASP A 169 1.89 -3.69 14.74
C ASP A 169 1.10 -2.95 13.64
N VAL A 170 0.03 -2.22 14.03
CA VAL A 170 -0.70 -1.32 13.13
C VAL A 170 -0.34 0.12 13.49
N ILE A 171 0.32 0.80 12.56
CA ILE A 171 0.85 2.13 12.79
C ILE A 171 0.48 3.11 11.68
N VAL A 172 0.34 4.37 12.06
CA VAL A 172 0.38 5.52 11.16
C VAL A 172 1.86 5.87 10.98
N ALA A 173 2.44 5.36 9.90
CA ALA A 173 3.88 5.43 9.63
C ALA A 173 4.27 6.81 9.08
N LEU A 174 5.30 7.40 9.70
CA LEU A 174 5.89 8.69 9.35
C LEU A 174 7.28 8.51 8.73
N ASP A 175 7.97 7.44 9.11
CA ASP A 175 9.28 7.09 8.59
C ASP A 175 9.32 5.62 8.14
N MET A 176 10.15 5.34 7.15
CA MET A 176 10.35 4.04 6.52
C MET A 176 11.78 3.93 6.01
N LEU A 177 12.43 2.77 6.21
CA LEU A 177 13.81 2.53 5.74
C LEU A 177 14.84 3.55 6.27
N GLY A 178 14.62 4.09 7.46
CA GLY A 178 15.53 5.03 8.13
C GLY A 178 15.35 6.50 7.76
N GLY A 179 14.29 6.87 7.04
CA GLY A 179 13.97 8.26 6.70
C GLY A 179 12.47 8.50 6.55
N PRO A 180 12.05 9.74 6.29
CA PRO A 180 10.64 10.07 6.04
C PRO A 180 10.05 9.22 4.92
N VAL A 181 8.77 8.83 5.07
CA VAL A 181 8.05 8.13 4.00
C VAL A 181 8.01 9.02 2.76
N THR A 182 8.60 8.56 1.67
CA THR A 182 8.59 9.31 0.40
C THR A 182 7.23 9.27 -0.27
N HIS A 183 6.95 10.20 -1.19
CA HIS A 183 5.68 10.24 -1.93
C HIS A 183 5.40 8.92 -2.66
N ASN A 184 6.39 8.30 -3.30
CA ASN A 184 6.26 7.01 -3.99
C ASN A 184 5.84 5.88 -3.04
N HIS A 185 6.27 5.94 -1.79
CA HIS A 185 5.89 4.97 -0.75
C HIS A 185 4.62 5.34 0.01
N GLY A 186 3.93 6.42 -0.38
CA GLY A 186 2.67 6.84 0.20
C GLY A 186 2.81 7.92 1.28
N GLY A 187 3.93 8.69 1.26
CA GLY A 187 4.16 9.81 2.17
C GLY A 187 3.32 11.06 1.86
N PRO A 188 3.34 12.01 2.79
CA PRO A 188 4.18 12.06 4.01
C PRO A 188 3.74 11.09 5.13
N VAL A 189 2.52 10.56 5.06
CA VAL A 189 1.95 9.65 6.06
C VAL A 189 1.22 8.51 5.39
N ARG A 190 1.48 7.29 5.86
CA ARG A 190 0.75 6.11 5.40
C ARG A 190 0.32 5.23 6.57
N LEU A 191 -0.70 4.43 6.35
CA LEU A 191 -0.97 3.31 7.24
C LEU A 191 -0.04 2.14 6.90
N TYR A 192 0.44 1.45 7.92
CA TYR A 192 1.08 0.15 7.81
C TYR A 192 0.40 -0.86 8.73
N VAL A 193 -0.04 -1.98 8.16
CA VAL A 193 -0.74 -3.07 8.87
C VAL A 193 0.10 -4.33 8.69
N ALA A 194 1.03 -4.57 9.60
CA ALA A 194 2.06 -5.60 9.47
C ALA A 194 1.52 -7.02 9.21
N PRO A 195 0.49 -7.52 9.92
CA PRO A 195 0.02 -8.90 9.74
C PRO A 195 -0.81 -9.12 8.48
N MET A 196 -1.04 -8.07 7.66
CA MET A 196 -1.94 -8.13 6.52
C MET A 196 -1.22 -7.81 5.21
N TYR A 197 -1.81 -8.26 4.10
CA TYR A 197 -1.33 -7.89 2.77
C TYR A 197 -1.32 -6.38 2.55
N GLY A 198 -0.37 -5.91 1.76
CA GLY A 198 -0.08 -4.51 1.55
C GLY A 198 -1.27 -3.65 1.07
N TYR A 199 -2.34 -4.24 0.52
CA TYR A 199 -3.52 -3.47 0.18
C TYR A 199 -4.27 -2.94 1.41
N LYS A 200 -4.13 -3.56 2.59
CA LYS A 200 -4.66 -3.03 3.85
C LYS A 200 -3.86 -1.83 4.37
N SER A 201 -2.66 -1.61 3.84
CA SER A 201 -1.72 -0.54 4.24
C SER A 201 -1.88 0.69 3.34
N VAL A 202 -2.81 1.58 3.69
CA VAL A 202 -3.19 2.75 2.89
C VAL A 202 -2.04 3.71 2.71
N LYS A 203 -1.67 4.00 1.46
CA LYS A 203 -0.77 5.10 1.09
C LYS A 203 -1.49 6.43 1.11
N TRP A 204 -0.74 7.53 1.36
CA TRP A 204 -1.30 8.88 1.33
C TRP A 204 -2.52 9.03 2.23
N LEU A 205 -2.43 8.46 3.44
CA LEU A 205 -3.52 8.43 4.41
C LEU A 205 -3.90 9.85 4.81
N ASN A 206 -5.18 10.22 4.67
CA ASN A 206 -5.69 11.52 5.09
C ASN A 206 -6.96 11.45 5.94
N GLY A 207 -7.58 10.29 6.08
CA GLY A 207 -8.79 10.15 6.86
C GLY A 207 -8.94 8.79 7.53
N ILE A 208 -9.43 8.82 8.77
CA ILE A 208 -9.82 7.68 9.59
C ILE A 208 -11.23 7.98 10.10
N GLU A 209 -12.23 7.33 9.53
CA GLU A 209 -13.63 7.47 9.93
C GLU A 209 -14.07 6.21 10.68
N LEU A 210 -14.52 6.36 11.92
CA LEU A 210 -15.08 5.24 12.68
C LEU A 210 -16.54 5.01 12.28
N THR A 211 -16.87 3.75 12.03
CA THR A 211 -18.16 3.32 11.49
C THR A 211 -18.77 2.19 12.32
N ALA A 212 -20.10 2.01 12.21
CA ALA A 212 -20.79 0.89 12.85
C ALA A 212 -20.60 -0.45 12.12
N ASP A 213 -20.27 -0.39 10.83
CA ASP A 213 -20.10 -1.57 9.98
C ASP A 213 -18.82 -1.45 9.17
N VAL A 214 -18.24 -2.59 8.78
CA VAL A 214 -17.15 -2.65 7.83
C VAL A 214 -17.63 -2.22 6.45
N ILE A 215 -17.05 -1.16 5.90
CA ILE A 215 -17.36 -0.66 4.56
C ILE A 215 -16.26 -1.15 3.61
N PRO A 216 -16.54 -2.08 2.69
CA PRO A 216 -15.53 -2.61 1.78
C PRO A 216 -14.76 -1.50 1.08
N GLY A 217 -13.43 -1.63 1.01
CA GLY A 217 -12.56 -0.68 0.37
C GLY A 217 -12.39 -0.93 -1.14
N TYR A 218 -11.42 -0.24 -1.73
CA TYR A 218 -11.20 -0.27 -3.19
C TYR A 218 -10.97 -1.67 -3.76
N TRP A 219 -10.11 -2.49 -3.13
CA TRP A 219 -9.82 -3.84 -3.60
C TRP A 219 -10.85 -4.88 -3.17
N GLU A 220 -11.46 -4.70 -2.03
CA GLU A 220 -12.51 -5.58 -1.52
C GLU A 220 -13.74 -5.56 -2.40
N HIS A 221 -14.14 -4.39 -2.95
CA HIS A 221 -15.14 -4.29 -4.00
C HIS A 221 -14.77 -5.05 -5.30
N ARG A 222 -13.50 -5.43 -5.45
CA ARG A 222 -12.97 -6.19 -6.59
C ARG A 222 -12.68 -7.65 -6.26
N GLY A 223 -13.21 -8.13 -5.11
CA GLY A 223 -13.16 -9.53 -4.71
C GLY A 223 -11.97 -9.92 -3.83
N TYR A 224 -11.21 -8.94 -3.31
CA TYR A 224 -10.18 -9.21 -2.31
C TYR A 224 -10.82 -9.46 -0.94
N SER A 225 -10.11 -10.18 -0.07
CA SER A 225 -10.59 -10.48 1.28
C SER A 225 -10.67 -9.22 2.15
N ILE A 226 -11.76 -9.10 2.92
CA ILE A 226 -11.90 -8.05 3.92
C ILE A 226 -10.88 -8.21 5.06
N ASP A 227 -10.58 -9.46 5.46
CA ASP A 227 -9.64 -9.73 6.56
C ASP A 227 -8.19 -9.45 6.18
N GLY A 228 -7.79 -9.80 4.98
CA GLY A 228 -6.49 -9.46 4.42
C GLY A 228 -5.25 -10.06 5.10
N PHE A 229 -5.39 -10.99 6.05
CA PHE A 229 -4.24 -11.58 6.75
C PHE A 229 -3.35 -12.40 5.81
N VAL A 230 -2.04 -12.19 5.92
CA VAL A 230 -1.04 -12.97 5.18
C VAL A 230 -1.17 -14.45 5.53
N GLY A 231 -1.12 -15.30 4.52
CA GLY A 231 -1.26 -16.75 4.66
C GLY A 231 -2.67 -17.27 4.96
N LYS A 232 -3.63 -16.39 5.23
CA LYS A 232 -5.00 -16.77 5.59
C LYS A 232 -6.05 -16.29 4.60
N SER A 233 -5.70 -15.38 3.71
CA SER A 233 -6.61 -14.78 2.75
C SER A 233 -6.17 -15.02 1.31
N ASN A 234 -7.07 -14.81 0.33
CA ASN A 234 -6.83 -14.95 -1.11
C ASN A 234 -6.32 -16.33 -1.57
N GLY A 235 -6.47 -17.38 -0.76
CA GLY A 235 -6.07 -18.75 -1.11
C GLY A 235 -4.56 -18.94 -1.34
N ARG A 236 -3.72 -18.02 -0.91
CA ARG A 236 -2.27 -18.14 -0.96
C ARG A 236 -1.71 -18.76 0.32
N SER A 237 -0.62 -19.49 0.19
CA SER A 237 0.13 -20.09 1.30
C SER A 237 1.39 -19.27 1.63
N ASP A 238 1.24 -17.94 1.67
CA ASP A 238 2.33 -17.04 2.08
C ASP A 238 2.60 -17.21 3.59
N GLU A 239 3.87 -17.10 3.97
CA GLU A 239 4.26 -17.11 5.37
C GLU A 239 3.77 -15.83 6.07
N PRO A 240 3.27 -15.89 7.31
CA PRO A 240 2.97 -14.71 8.11
C PRO A 240 4.19 -13.80 8.24
N THR A 241 3.98 -12.49 8.34
CA THR A 241 5.05 -11.52 8.62
C THR A 241 5.41 -11.58 10.10
N ASP A 242 6.68 -11.87 10.40
CA ASP A 242 7.25 -11.87 11.75
C ASP A 242 7.64 -10.46 12.21
#